data_e9ffdb93883d640bd8961ad688bbd5f1
#
_entry.id   e9ffdb93883d640bd8961ad688bbd5f1
#
_cell.length_a   1.000
_cell.length_b   1.000
_cell.length_c   1.000
_cell.angle_alpha   90.00
_cell.angle_beta   90.00
_cell.angle_gamma   90.00
#
_symmetry.space_group_name_H-M   'P 1'
#
loop_
_entity.id
_entity.type
_entity.pdbx_description
1 polymer ?
#
loop_
_entity_poly.entity_id
_entity_poly.type
_entity_poly.pdbx_seq_one_letter_code
_entity_poly.pdbx_strand_id
1 'polypeptide(L)'
;MSEIKSYSVGNGDMFYINHGSDNFTIIDCCLNDDNQKSILDEVATLSGAKGITRFISTHPDDDHMRGLDLLDDKIKILNFYCVKNETTKEEETESFTRYCELRQSDKAFHIFKGCSRKWMNLDDEVRGSSGINVLWPDTNHHAFKDALIEASLGGSPNNLSPIIRYAVKDGVTALWMGDLETEFMEEIEDAVDLPAVDILFPPHHGRDSGKIP
;
A
#
# COMPACT_ATOMS: atom_id res chain seq x y z
N MET A 1 -3.34 -21.00 6.59
CA MET A 1 -3.88 -20.61 5.27
C MET A 1 -3.87 -19.10 5.22
N SER A 2 -3.48 -18.50 4.09
CA SER A 2 -3.56 -17.05 3.91
C SER A 2 -4.84 -16.70 3.18
N GLU A 3 -5.38 -15.53 3.43
CA GLU A 3 -6.56 -14.97 2.79
C GLU A 3 -6.24 -13.57 2.27
N ILE A 4 -6.59 -13.26 1.03
CA ILE A 4 -6.55 -11.92 0.45
C ILE A 4 -7.99 -11.49 0.24
N LYS A 5 -8.35 -10.31 0.74
CA LYS A 5 -9.67 -9.71 0.53
C LYS A 5 -9.53 -8.33 -0.09
N SER A 6 -10.27 -8.10 -1.16
CA SER A 6 -10.55 -6.77 -1.71
C SER A 6 -11.94 -6.35 -1.22
N TYR A 7 -12.05 -5.13 -0.71
CA TYR A 7 -13.33 -4.56 -0.32
C TYR A 7 -14.02 -3.86 -1.50
N SER A 8 -15.32 -3.96 -1.57
CA SER A 8 -16.12 -3.18 -2.51
C SER A 8 -16.35 -1.78 -1.94
N VAL A 9 -15.44 -0.88 -2.22
CA VAL A 9 -15.43 0.50 -1.68
C VAL A 9 -15.83 1.57 -2.71
N GLY A 10 -16.25 1.17 -3.90
CA GLY A 10 -16.56 2.06 -5.01
C GLY A 10 -15.30 2.40 -5.82
N ASN A 11 -15.13 3.68 -6.17
CA ASN A 11 -13.90 4.17 -6.79
C ASN A 11 -12.87 4.37 -5.68
N GLY A 12 -11.95 3.45 -5.54
CA GLY A 12 -10.89 3.47 -4.55
C GLY A 12 -10.43 2.06 -4.20
N ASP A 13 -9.38 1.96 -3.42
CA ASP A 13 -8.79 0.71 -3.04
C ASP A 13 -8.76 0.50 -1.53
N MET A 14 -9.09 -0.71 -1.11
CA MET A 14 -8.84 -1.21 0.24
C MET A 14 -8.74 -2.73 0.21
N PHE A 15 -7.62 -3.24 0.71
CA PHE A 15 -7.39 -4.68 0.79
C PHE A 15 -6.87 -5.07 2.17
N TYR A 16 -7.04 -6.35 2.52
CA TYR A 16 -6.21 -6.95 3.54
C TYR A 16 -5.63 -8.29 3.09
N ILE A 17 -4.53 -8.67 3.74
CA ILE A 17 -3.96 -10.00 3.70
C ILE A 17 -3.91 -10.52 5.15
N ASN A 18 -4.76 -11.50 5.45
CA ASN A 18 -4.68 -12.26 6.69
C ASN A 18 -3.71 -13.42 6.45
N HIS A 19 -2.46 -13.26 6.89
CA HIS A 19 -1.40 -14.23 6.61
C HIS A 19 -1.59 -15.52 7.40
N GLY A 20 -1.14 -16.64 6.85
CA GLY A 20 -1.05 -17.91 7.58
C GLY A 20 -0.04 -17.86 8.75
N SER A 21 0.83 -16.83 8.77
CA SER A 21 1.74 -16.49 9.87
C SER A 21 1.09 -15.52 10.87
N ASP A 22 1.86 -15.05 11.87
CA ASP A 22 1.42 -14.07 12.87
C ASP A 22 1.41 -12.63 12.35
N ASN A 23 1.06 -12.45 11.08
CA ASN A 23 1.06 -11.18 10.38
C ASN A 23 -0.33 -10.85 9.82
N PHE A 24 -0.68 -9.55 9.82
CA PHE A 24 -1.82 -8.97 9.13
C PHE A 24 -1.39 -7.72 8.36
N THR A 25 -1.79 -7.60 7.12
CA THR A 25 -1.44 -6.46 6.27
C THR A 25 -2.70 -5.83 5.72
N ILE A 26 -2.80 -4.51 5.82
CA ILE A 26 -3.80 -3.70 5.16
C ILE A 26 -3.08 -2.92 4.06
N ILE A 27 -3.67 -2.84 2.87
CA ILE A 27 -3.18 -2.05 1.75
C ILE A 27 -4.27 -1.06 1.41
N ASP A 28 -3.96 0.21 1.55
CA ASP A 28 -4.83 1.36 1.36
C ASP A 28 -6.11 1.36 2.23
N CYS A 29 -6.83 2.47 2.21
CA CYS A 29 -8.05 2.68 2.96
C CYS A 29 -9.00 3.57 2.17
N CYS A 30 -10.22 3.09 1.91
CA CYS A 30 -11.26 3.88 1.29
C CYS A 30 -12.59 3.57 1.96
N LEU A 31 -12.91 4.32 3.00
CA LEU A 31 -14.14 4.17 3.77
C LEU A 31 -15.17 5.22 3.37
N ASN A 32 -16.44 4.85 3.51
CA ASN A 32 -17.57 5.76 3.36
C ASN A 32 -18.63 5.44 4.43
N ASP A 33 -19.67 6.26 4.54
CA ASP A 33 -20.69 6.16 5.59
C ASP A 33 -21.41 4.80 5.60
N ASP A 34 -21.55 4.17 4.44
CA ASP A 34 -22.27 2.89 4.30
C ASP A 34 -21.44 1.69 4.74
N ASN A 35 -20.11 1.74 4.59
CA ASN A 35 -19.23 0.59 4.78
C ASN A 35 -18.27 0.70 5.98
N GLN A 36 -17.96 1.92 6.44
CA GLN A 36 -16.92 2.17 7.45
C GLN A 36 -17.08 1.30 8.70
N LYS A 37 -18.29 1.23 9.26
CA LYS A 37 -18.50 0.50 10.51
C LYS A 37 -18.19 -1.00 10.34
N SER A 38 -18.71 -1.63 9.30
CA SER A 38 -18.52 -3.06 9.06
C SER A 38 -17.07 -3.41 8.77
N ILE A 39 -16.40 -2.61 7.96
CA ILE A 39 -14.99 -2.81 7.60
C ILE A 39 -14.10 -2.61 8.83
N LEU A 40 -14.28 -1.53 9.58
CA LEU A 40 -13.49 -1.25 10.78
C LEU A 40 -13.65 -2.34 11.84
N ASP A 41 -14.85 -2.85 12.06
CA ASP A 41 -15.09 -3.92 13.04
C ASP A 41 -14.46 -5.25 12.59
N GLU A 42 -14.53 -5.59 11.30
CA GLU A 42 -13.89 -6.77 10.74
C GLU A 42 -12.36 -6.68 10.83
N VAL A 43 -11.77 -5.57 10.35
CA VAL A 43 -10.33 -5.37 10.37
C VAL A 43 -9.78 -5.37 11.80
N ALA A 44 -10.47 -4.73 12.74
CA ALA A 44 -10.07 -4.72 14.14
C ALA A 44 -10.10 -6.13 14.76
N THR A 45 -11.10 -6.92 14.42
CA THR A 45 -11.23 -8.30 14.92
C THR A 45 -10.09 -9.19 14.38
N LEU A 46 -9.84 -9.13 13.07
CA LEU A 46 -8.84 -9.97 12.41
C LEU A 46 -7.41 -9.55 12.78
N SER A 47 -7.12 -8.25 12.76
CA SER A 47 -5.80 -7.71 13.10
C SER A 47 -5.47 -7.91 14.58
N GLY A 48 -6.45 -7.78 15.47
CA GLY A 48 -6.30 -8.01 16.91
C GLY A 48 -5.92 -9.44 17.29
N ALA A 49 -6.12 -10.41 16.40
CA ALA A 49 -5.70 -11.79 16.57
C ALA A 49 -4.25 -12.06 16.13
N LYS A 50 -3.53 -11.03 15.65
CA LYS A 50 -2.17 -11.15 15.11
C LYS A 50 -1.17 -10.28 15.88
N GLY A 51 0.04 -10.79 16.04
CA GLY A 51 1.10 -10.06 16.73
C GLY A 51 1.70 -8.92 15.93
N ILE A 52 1.60 -8.96 14.60
CA ILE A 52 2.10 -7.90 13.71
C ILE A 52 1.00 -7.46 12.75
N THR A 53 0.57 -6.21 12.92
CA THR A 53 -0.30 -5.53 11.96
C THR A 53 0.48 -4.42 11.30
N ARG A 54 0.40 -4.33 9.97
CA ARG A 54 0.96 -3.23 9.17
C ARG A 54 -0.08 -2.64 8.24
N PHE A 55 0.05 -1.35 8.02
CA PHE A 55 -0.66 -0.62 6.98
C PHE A 55 0.34 -0.22 5.89
N ILE A 56 0.03 -0.48 4.64
CA ILE A 56 0.80 -0.05 3.49
C ILE A 56 -0.04 0.95 2.72
N SER A 57 0.43 2.19 2.60
CA SER A 57 -0.14 3.18 1.69
C SER A 57 0.58 3.12 0.37
N THR A 58 -0.15 2.96 -0.72
CA THR A 58 0.42 3.04 -2.07
C THR A 58 0.77 4.48 -2.40
N HIS A 59 -0.17 5.40 -2.22
CA HIS A 59 0.03 6.83 -2.39
C HIS A 59 -1.08 7.61 -1.63
N PRO A 60 -0.89 8.91 -1.35
CA PRO A 60 -1.80 9.66 -0.51
C PRO A 60 -2.93 10.34 -1.30
N ASP A 61 -3.58 9.65 -2.23
CA ASP A 61 -4.81 10.17 -2.83
C ASP A 61 -6.04 9.79 -2.02
N ASP A 62 -7.13 10.54 -2.17
CA ASP A 62 -8.29 10.45 -1.29
C ASP A 62 -8.94 9.07 -1.34
N ASP A 63 -9.02 8.48 -2.51
CA ASP A 63 -9.60 7.14 -2.71
C ASP A 63 -8.68 5.98 -2.28
N HIS A 64 -7.48 6.30 -1.77
CA HIS A 64 -6.52 5.34 -1.17
C HIS A 64 -6.22 5.60 0.31
N MET A 65 -6.74 6.71 0.89
CA MET A 65 -6.53 7.02 2.31
C MET A 65 -7.79 7.50 3.03
N ARG A 66 -8.94 7.63 2.38
CA ARG A 66 -10.18 8.10 3.00
C ARG A 66 -10.58 7.21 4.17
N GLY A 67 -10.71 7.82 5.36
CA GLY A 67 -11.00 7.12 6.60
C GLY A 67 -9.78 6.51 7.30
N LEU A 68 -8.56 6.88 6.89
CA LEU A 68 -7.33 6.46 7.56
C LEU A 68 -7.26 6.91 9.02
N ASP A 69 -7.77 8.08 9.32
CA ASP A 69 -7.94 8.60 10.68
C ASP A 69 -8.82 7.69 11.53
N LEU A 70 -9.98 7.29 11.00
CA LEU A 70 -10.90 6.35 11.66
C LEU A 70 -10.28 4.96 11.82
N LEU A 71 -9.56 4.49 10.81
CA LEU A 71 -8.86 3.20 10.87
C LEU A 71 -7.76 3.21 11.92
N ASP A 72 -6.90 4.26 11.95
CA ASP A 72 -5.84 4.37 12.95
C ASP A 72 -6.42 4.51 14.36
N ASP A 73 -7.49 5.28 14.53
CA ASP A 73 -8.18 5.38 15.83
C ASP A 73 -8.71 4.03 16.32
N LYS A 74 -9.18 3.20 15.39
CA LYS A 74 -9.75 1.88 15.70
C LYS A 74 -8.69 0.83 16.04
N ILE A 75 -7.61 0.72 15.25
CA ILE A 75 -6.63 -0.38 15.38
C ILE A 75 -5.27 0.04 15.91
N LYS A 76 -4.98 1.34 15.99
CA LYS A 76 -3.69 1.91 16.39
C LYS A 76 -2.56 1.38 15.49
N ILE A 77 -2.41 1.97 14.31
CA ILE A 77 -1.38 1.60 13.35
C ILE A 77 0.01 1.82 13.97
N LEU A 78 0.76 0.75 14.18
CA LEU A 78 2.11 0.78 14.75
C LEU A 78 3.19 0.57 13.68
N ASN A 79 2.83 0.10 12.51
CA ASN A 79 3.73 -0.13 11.39
C ASN A 79 3.08 0.48 10.14
N PHE A 80 3.46 1.70 9.83
CA PHE A 80 2.99 2.44 8.67
C PHE A 80 4.03 2.39 7.57
N TYR A 81 3.69 1.79 6.43
CA TYR A 81 4.60 1.61 5.30
C TYR A 81 4.16 2.51 4.16
N CYS A 82 5.03 3.37 3.71
CA CYS A 82 4.79 4.23 2.56
C CYS A 82 6.11 4.53 1.84
N VAL A 83 6.02 4.96 0.61
CA VAL A 83 7.15 5.55 -0.08
C VAL A 83 7.53 6.86 0.62
N LYS A 84 8.84 7.15 0.76
CA LYS A 84 9.28 8.44 1.32
C LYS A 84 8.91 9.55 0.36
N ASN A 85 8.05 10.47 0.81
CA ASN A 85 7.56 11.59 0.00
C ASN A 85 7.25 12.82 0.86
N GLU A 86 7.06 13.94 0.22
CA GLU A 86 6.66 15.22 0.82
C GLU A 86 5.41 15.75 0.10
N THR A 87 4.50 14.87 -0.28
CA THR A 87 3.24 15.24 -0.94
C THR A 87 2.48 16.27 -0.13
N THR A 88 1.96 17.29 -0.83
CA THR A 88 1.10 18.34 -0.28
C THR A 88 -0.24 18.35 -1.02
N LYS A 89 -1.29 18.86 -0.40
CA LYS A 89 -2.61 19.06 -1.01
C LYS A 89 -3.11 20.47 -0.67
N GLU A 90 -3.86 21.07 -1.60
CA GLU A 90 -4.50 22.38 -1.37
C GLU A 90 -5.56 22.30 -0.26
N GLU A 91 -6.34 21.23 -0.25
CA GLU A 91 -7.35 20.95 0.77
C GLU A 91 -6.89 19.72 1.59
N GLU A 92 -6.57 19.94 2.85
CA GLU A 92 -6.17 18.90 3.78
C GLU A 92 -7.40 18.31 4.48
N THR A 93 -7.70 17.03 4.19
CA THR A 93 -8.71 16.25 4.91
C THR A 93 -8.13 15.71 6.22
N GLU A 94 -8.99 15.28 7.17
CA GLU A 94 -8.55 14.60 8.39
C GLU A 94 -7.71 13.34 8.06
N SER A 95 -8.09 12.62 7.04
CA SER A 95 -7.34 11.44 6.56
C SER A 95 -5.96 11.81 6.01
N PHE A 96 -5.83 12.92 5.25
CA PHE A 96 -4.53 13.38 4.79
C PHE A 96 -3.64 13.89 5.92
N THR A 97 -4.21 14.63 6.86
CA THR A 97 -3.49 15.06 8.07
C THR A 97 -2.95 13.85 8.83
N ARG A 98 -3.77 12.81 9.05
CA ARG A 98 -3.34 11.57 9.70
C ARG A 98 -2.27 10.83 8.89
N TYR A 99 -2.37 10.79 7.56
CA TYR A 99 -1.33 10.25 6.70
C TYR A 99 0.01 10.96 6.92
N CYS A 100 0.01 12.30 6.95
CA CYS A 100 1.22 13.09 7.20
C CYS A 100 1.82 12.83 8.58
N GLU A 101 0.99 12.74 9.63
CA GLU A 101 1.42 12.40 10.99
C GLU A 101 2.08 11.01 11.04
N LEU A 102 1.45 10.00 10.43
CA LEU A 102 1.98 8.63 10.38
C LEU A 102 3.29 8.56 9.56
N ARG A 103 3.32 9.21 8.40
CA ARG A 103 4.50 9.29 7.51
C ARG A 103 5.73 9.89 8.20
N GLN A 104 5.52 10.86 9.09
CA GLN A 104 6.58 11.58 9.80
C GLN A 104 6.93 10.99 11.17
N SER A 105 6.16 9.99 11.63
CA SER A 105 6.36 9.37 12.94
C SER A 105 7.43 8.27 12.93
N ASP A 106 7.79 7.79 14.11
CA ASP A 106 8.65 6.61 14.31
C ASP A 106 8.02 5.29 13.88
N LYS A 107 6.72 5.29 13.59
CA LYS A 107 5.97 4.17 13.04
C LYS A 107 6.23 3.96 11.54
N ALA A 108 6.74 4.99 10.85
CA ALA A 108 6.97 4.95 9.43
C ALA A 108 8.11 4.00 9.05
N PHE A 109 7.87 3.19 8.04
CA PHE A 109 8.89 2.44 7.33
C PHE A 109 8.83 2.81 5.85
N HIS A 110 9.86 3.50 5.37
CA HIS A 110 9.89 3.90 3.97
C HIS A 110 10.27 2.73 3.09
N ILE A 111 9.35 2.36 2.19
CA ILE A 111 9.50 1.24 1.27
C ILE A 111 10.12 1.68 -0.06
N PHE A 112 10.97 0.83 -0.62
CA PHE A 112 11.63 1.00 -1.91
C PHE A 112 12.08 -0.36 -2.45
N LYS A 113 12.48 -0.41 -3.72
CA LYS A 113 12.92 -1.65 -4.39
C LYS A 113 13.98 -2.39 -3.60
N GLY A 114 13.66 -3.62 -3.21
CA GLY A 114 14.56 -4.49 -2.48
C GLY A 114 14.74 -4.17 -1.00
N CYS A 115 13.96 -3.25 -0.43
CA CYS A 115 13.98 -3.01 1.02
C CYS A 115 13.64 -4.28 1.80
N SER A 116 14.24 -4.43 2.97
CA SER A 116 14.05 -5.59 3.84
C SER A 116 13.68 -5.19 5.25
N ARG A 117 12.72 -5.88 5.83
CA ARG A 117 12.31 -5.70 7.22
C ARG A 117 11.87 -7.02 7.83
N LYS A 118 12.22 -7.21 9.10
CA LYS A 118 11.78 -8.36 9.89
C LYS A 118 10.25 -8.48 9.84
N TRP A 119 9.74 -9.67 9.61
CA TRP A 119 8.34 -10.05 9.45
C TRP A 119 7.63 -9.48 8.19
N MET A 120 8.28 -8.68 7.37
CA MET A 120 7.78 -8.29 6.04
C MET A 120 8.22 -9.33 5.00
N ASN A 121 9.52 -9.40 4.73
CA ASN A 121 10.16 -10.36 3.82
C ASN A 121 11.31 -11.12 4.46
N LEU A 122 11.73 -10.74 5.66
CA LEU A 122 12.67 -11.53 6.46
C LEU A 122 11.88 -12.37 7.47
N ASP A 123 12.20 -13.66 7.48
CA ASP A 123 11.56 -14.67 8.32
C ASP A 123 12.13 -14.68 9.74
N ASP A 124 11.36 -15.18 10.68
CA ASP A 124 11.83 -15.65 11.97
C ASP A 124 10.98 -16.85 12.45
N GLU A 125 11.52 -17.63 13.40
CA GLU A 125 10.89 -18.85 13.88
C GLU A 125 9.58 -18.60 14.65
N VAL A 126 9.36 -17.37 15.14
CA VAL A 126 8.22 -17.05 16.01
C VAL A 126 7.02 -16.53 15.22
N ARG A 127 7.25 -15.58 14.32
CA ARG A 127 6.18 -14.83 13.65
C ARG A 127 6.11 -15.06 12.14
N GLY A 128 7.17 -15.62 11.57
CA GLY A 128 7.29 -15.85 10.15
C GLY A 128 7.40 -14.56 9.32
N SER A 129 7.53 -14.72 8.02
CA SER A 129 7.47 -13.63 7.04
C SER A 129 6.03 -13.41 6.56
N SER A 130 5.68 -12.20 6.17
CA SER A 130 4.44 -11.92 5.46
C SER A 130 4.53 -12.19 3.95
N GLY A 131 5.73 -12.41 3.43
CA GLY A 131 5.95 -12.66 1.99
C GLY A 131 5.78 -11.42 1.11
N ILE A 132 5.83 -10.21 1.67
CA ILE A 132 5.68 -8.95 0.95
C ILE A 132 7.04 -8.46 0.49
N ASN A 133 7.18 -8.22 -0.81
CA ASN A 133 8.38 -7.67 -1.43
C ASN A 133 8.02 -6.43 -2.24
N VAL A 134 8.94 -5.46 -2.28
CA VAL A 134 8.76 -4.21 -3.03
C VAL A 134 9.65 -4.27 -4.26
N LEU A 135 9.05 -4.18 -5.44
CA LEU A 135 9.72 -4.22 -6.74
C LEU A 135 10.00 -2.82 -7.29
N TRP A 136 9.25 -1.82 -6.86
CA TRP A 136 9.35 -0.40 -7.16
C TRP A 136 8.91 0.43 -5.95
N PRO A 137 9.42 1.67 -5.69
CA PRO A 137 10.29 2.47 -6.56
C PRO A 137 11.80 2.17 -6.40
N ASP A 138 12.55 2.38 -7.49
CA ASP A 138 13.98 2.63 -7.39
C ASP A 138 14.20 4.12 -7.07
N THR A 139 14.68 4.41 -5.89
CA THR A 139 14.86 5.80 -5.40
C THR A 139 15.93 6.60 -6.16
N ASN A 140 16.72 5.95 -7.01
CA ASN A 140 17.70 6.60 -7.86
C ASN A 140 17.19 6.91 -9.27
N HIS A 141 16.06 6.30 -9.68
CA HIS A 141 15.49 6.48 -11.00
C HIS A 141 14.99 7.92 -11.19
N HIS A 142 15.22 8.49 -12.37
CA HIS A 142 14.86 9.90 -12.65
C HIS A 142 13.34 10.10 -12.64
N ALA A 143 12.56 9.24 -13.30
CA ALA A 143 11.11 9.34 -13.32
C ALA A 143 10.51 9.36 -11.89
N PHE A 144 11.04 8.53 -10.97
CA PHE A 144 10.59 8.54 -9.60
C PHE A 144 10.92 9.85 -8.85
N LYS A 145 12.10 10.43 -9.12
CA LYS A 145 12.48 11.73 -8.55
C LYS A 145 11.59 12.86 -9.06
N ASP A 146 11.22 12.82 -10.35
CA ASP A 146 10.34 13.80 -10.96
C ASP A 146 8.91 13.68 -10.39
N ALA A 147 8.41 12.45 -10.20
CA ALA A 147 7.12 12.20 -9.52
C ALA A 147 7.12 12.71 -8.06
N LEU A 148 8.24 12.56 -7.33
CA LEU A 148 8.37 13.12 -5.97
C LEU A 148 8.28 14.66 -5.98
N ILE A 149 8.93 15.31 -6.94
CA ILE A 149 8.88 16.77 -7.09
C ILE A 149 7.46 17.21 -7.43
N GLU A 150 6.81 16.57 -8.39
CA GLU A 150 5.43 16.87 -8.78
C GLU A 150 4.47 16.79 -7.58
N ALA A 151 4.48 15.67 -6.85
CA ALA A 151 3.64 15.48 -5.68
C ALA A 151 3.94 16.48 -4.56
N SER A 152 5.20 16.90 -4.38
CA SER A 152 5.58 17.89 -3.37
C SER A 152 5.08 19.31 -3.70
N LEU A 153 4.78 19.57 -4.96
CA LEU A 153 4.23 20.82 -5.46
C LEU A 153 2.69 20.80 -5.56
N GLY A 154 2.04 19.75 -5.05
CA GLY A 154 0.59 19.60 -5.09
C GLY A 154 0.05 18.96 -6.37
N GLY A 155 0.92 18.38 -7.21
CA GLY A 155 0.53 17.56 -8.35
C GLY A 155 0.08 16.16 -7.95
N SER A 156 -0.24 15.32 -8.95
CA SER A 156 -0.73 13.95 -8.71
C SER A 156 0.28 13.09 -7.97
N PRO A 157 -0.13 12.38 -6.90
CA PRO A 157 0.74 11.42 -6.21
C PRO A 157 0.70 10.01 -6.81
N ASN A 158 -0.06 9.75 -7.89
CA ASN A 158 -0.29 8.42 -8.47
C ASN A 158 1.02 7.68 -8.74
N ASN A 159 1.97 8.36 -9.37
CA ASN A 159 3.25 7.80 -9.78
C ASN A 159 4.26 7.62 -8.62
N LEU A 160 3.85 7.92 -7.38
CA LEU A 160 4.57 7.48 -6.17
C LEU A 160 4.23 6.05 -5.78
N SER A 161 3.21 5.44 -6.37
CA SER A 161 2.73 4.10 -6.03
C SER A 161 3.85 3.05 -6.11
N PRO A 162 4.06 2.26 -5.05
CA PRO A 162 4.99 1.14 -5.11
C PRO A 162 4.38 -0.03 -5.89
N ILE A 163 5.24 -0.82 -6.52
CA ILE A 163 4.85 -2.15 -7.00
C ILE A 163 5.16 -3.14 -5.89
N ILE A 164 4.10 -3.75 -5.36
CA ILE A 164 4.15 -4.66 -4.21
C ILE A 164 3.82 -6.06 -4.67
N ARG A 165 4.72 -7.01 -4.42
CA ARG A 165 4.50 -8.42 -4.66
C ARG A 165 4.27 -9.16 -3.34
N TYR A 166 3.19 -9.89 -3.26
CA TYR A 166 2.96 -10.92 -2.24
C TYR A 166 3.32 -12.29 -2.79
N ALA A 167 4.11 -13.05 -2.06
CA ALA A 167 4.41 -14.44 -2.39
C ALA A 167 4.84 -15.19 -1.13
N VAL A 168 4.21 -16.34 -0.89
CA VAL A 168 4.64 -17.30 0.11
C VAL A 168 4.91 -18.65 -0.57
N LYS A 169 5.75 -19.44 0.07
CA LYS A 169 6.10 -20.77 -0.45
C LYS A 169 4.82 -21.61 -0.62
N ASP A 170 4.66 -22.19 -1.80
CA ASP A 170 3.53 -23.07 -2.17
C ASP A 170 2.15 -22.36 -2.04
N GLY A 171 2.12 -21.04 -2.14
CA GLY A 171 0.92 -20.21 -2.06
C GLY A 171 0.66 -19.39 -3.30
N VAL A 172 -0.47 -18.69 -3.30
CA VAL A 172 -0.85 -17.74 -4.35
C VAL A 172 0.10 -16.54 -4.35
N THR A 173 0.47 -16.09 -5.54
CA THR A 173 1.21 -14.86 -5.75
C THR A 173 0.28 -13.74 -6.19
N ALA A 174 0.47 -12.54 -5.67
CA ALA A 174 -0.33 -11.38 -6.03
C ALA A 174 0.54 -10.13 -6.22
N LEU A 175 0.08 -9.20 -7.05
CA LEU A 175 0.75 -7.95 -7.36
C LEU A 175 -0.23 -6.79 -7.23
N TRP A 176 0.20 -5.72 -6.55
CA TRP A 176 -0.45 -4.42 -6.47
C TRP A 176 0.46 -3.37 -7.09
N MET A 177 -0.11 -2.45 -7.83
CA MET A 177 0.63 -1.39 -8.53
C MET A 177 0.11 0.02 -8.16
N GLY A 178 -0.84 0.12 -7.20
CA GLY A 178 -1.50 1.36 -6.86
C GLY A 178 -2.08 2.05 -8.09
N ASP A 179 -1.85 3.34 -8.23
CA ASP A 179 -2.39 4.12 -9.35
C ASP A 179 -1.33 4.53 -10.37
N LEU A 180 -0.28 3.71 -10.57
CA LEU A 180 0.72 3.97 -11.60
C LEU A 180 0.05 4.21 -12.96
N GLU A 181 0.47 5.28 -13.63
CA GLU A 181 -0.07 5.70 -14.92
C GLU A 181 0.71 5.04 -16.08
N THR A 182 0.02 4.81 -17.20
CA THR A 182 0.58 4.11 -18.36
C THR A 182 1.89 4.72 -18.86
N GLU A 183 1.91 6.05 -19.08
CA GLU A 183 3.11 6.75 -19.57
C GLU A 183 4.28 6.63 -18.58
N PHE A 184 3.99 6.66 -17.28
CA PHE A 184 5.01 6.46 -16.26
C PHE A 184 5.51 5.01 -16.24
N MET A 185 4.62 4.03 -16.41
CA MET A 185 5.00 2.62 -16.48
C MET A 185 5.86 2.31 -17.70
N GLU A 186 5.60 2.95 -18.85
CA GLU A 186 6.45 2.88 -20.03
C GLU A 186 7.86 3.42 -19.76
N GLU A 187 7.96 4.52 -19.00
CA GLU A 187 9.25 5.14 -18.66
C GLU A 187 10.11 4.30 -17.71
N ILE A 188 9.47 3.49 -16.86
CA ILE A 188 10.16 2.64 -15.89
C ILE A 188 10.28 1.18 -16.31
N GLU A 189 9.84 0.80 -17.51
CA GLU A 189 9.78 -0.59 -17.99
C GLU A 189 11.13 -1.32 -17.82
N ASP A 190 12.22 -0.68 -18.21
CA ASP A 190 13.57 -1.25 -18.09
C ASP A 190 14.09 -1.36 -16.65
N ALA A 191 13.46 -0.67 -15.71
CA ALA A 191 13.85 -0.65 -14.29
C ALA A 191 13.08 -1.65 -13.43
N VAL A 192 11.99 -2.22 -13.95
CA VAL A 192 11.10 -3.11 -13.20
C VAL A 192 10.97 -4.45 -13.93
N ASP A 193 11.41 -5.51 -13.29
CA ASP A 193 11.14 -6.88 -13.76
C ASP A 193 9.85 -7.39 -13.11
N LEU A 194 8.75 -7.38 -13.87
CA LEU A 194 7.44 -7.84 -13.40
C LEU A 194 7.37 -9.37 -13.49
N PRO A 195 7.27 -10.07 -12.36
CA PRO A 195 7.13 -11.52 -12.37
C PRO A 195 5.73 -11.94 -12.81
N ALA A 196 5.60 -13.15 -13.35
CA ALA A 196 4.28 -13.77 -13.48
C ALA A 196 3.65 -13.96 -12.09
N VAL A 197 2.37 -13.65 -11.97
CA VAL A 197 1.58 -13.76 -10.73
C VAL A 197 0.23 -14.41 -10.99
N ASP A 198 -0.36 -15.00 -9.95
CA ASP A 198 -1.68 -15.62 -10.05
C ASP A 198 -2.81 -14.58 -10.02
N ILE A 199 -2.59 -13.47 -9.29
CA ILE A 199 -3.56 -12.37 -9.13
C ILE A 199 -2.85 -11.05 -9.38
N LEU A 200 -3.40 -10.25 -10.29
CA LEU A 200 -3.00 -8.87 -10.51
C LEU A 200 -4.14 -7.95 -10.09
N PHE A 201 -3.86 -7.03 -9.18
CA PHE A 201 -4.70 -5.87 -8.92
C PHE A 201 -4.20 -4.76 -9.86
N PRO A 202 -5.01 -4.44 -10.91
CA PRO A 202 -4.54 -3.58 -11.99
C PRO A 202 -4.31 -2.16 -11.49
N PRO A 203 -3.31 -1.45 -12.05
CA PRO A 203 -3.06 -0.07 -11.65
C PRO A 203 -4.25 0.82 -12.01
N HIS A 204 -4.40 1.89 -11.23
CA HIS A 204 -5.41 2.95 -11.40
C HIS A 204 -6.83 2.38 -11.57
N HIS A 205 -7.20 1.41 -10.72
CA HIS A 205 -8.51 0.73 -10.72
C HIS A 205 -8.88 0.06 -12.05
N GLY A 206 -7.91 -0.23 -12.92
CA GLY A 206 -8.13 -0.77 -14.26
C GLY A 206 -8.65 0.24 -15.27
N ARG A 207 -8.48 1.55 -15.04
CA ARG A 207 -8.81 2.61 -16.00
C ARG A 207 -7.82 2.62 -17.17
N ASP A 208 -8.20 3.27 -18.27
CA ASP A 208 -7.33 3.40 -19.45
C ASP A 208 -5.98 4.10 -19.13
N SER A 209 -5.99 5.04 -18.17
CA SER A 209 -4.77 5.71 -17.69
C SER A 209 -3.81 4.80 -16.90
N GLY A 210 -4.26 3.64 -16.43
CA GLY A 210 -3.46 2.63 -15.74
C GLY A 210 -3.21 1.37 -16.57
N LYS A 211 -3.35 1.44 -17.89
CA LYS A 211 -3.08 0.29 -18.75
C LYS A 211 -1.60 -0.09 -18.72
N ILE A 212 -1.31 -1.33 -18.38
CA ILE A 212 0.07 -1.87 -18.37
C ILE A 212 0.57 -1.94 -19.82
N PRO A 213 1.76 -1.39 -20.13
CA PRO A 213 2.36 -1.42 -21.47
C PRO A 213 2.58 -2.80 -22.04
#